data_24a6cc0c991c628430319e11ea086970
#
_entry.id   24a6cc0c991c628430319e11ea086970
#
_cell.length_a   1.000
_cell.length_b   1.000
_cell.length_c   1.000
_cell.angle_alpha   90.00
_cell.angle_beta   90.00
_cell.angle_gamma   90.00
#
_symmetry.space_group_name_H-M   'P 1'
#
loop_
_entity.id
_entity.type
_entity.pdbx_description
1 polymer ?
#
loop_
_entity_poly.entity_id
_entity_poly.type
_entity_poly.pdbx_seq_one_letter_code
_entity_poly.pdbx_strand_id
1 'polypeptide(L)'
;MVRIYNSSLEVACRMAKVLVAIYPSSLSLERLICFDFILVNLKDFLPEEISLHPPIPRRDAQLALKREIVLESLALLQGYELASKIYTHRGFVYKASEKTYAFTNSLHNEYVAQMEHNINLVVKLYSDCRLYKS
;
A
#
# COMPACT_ATOMS: atom_id res chain seq x y z
N MET A 1 24.67 -6.38 -1.63
CA MET A 1 23.61 -5.52 -2.17
C MET A 1 22.51 -5.34 -1.14
N VAL A 2 22.11 -4.13 -0.94
CA VAL A 2 21.06 -3.85 0.06
C VAL A 2 19.70 -4.19 -0.51
N ARG A 3 18.94 -4.95 0.26
CA ARG A 3 17.56 -5.26 -0.11
C ARG A 3 16.68 -4.09 0.32
N ILE A 4 15.93 -3.54 -0.61
CA ILE A 4 15.12 -2.36 -0.32
C ILE A 4 13.61 -2.63 -0.36
N TYR A 5 13.22 -3.89 -0.42
CA TYR A 5 11.81 -4.27 -0.56
C TYR A 5 10.93 -3.70 0.55
N ASN A 6 11.48 -3.56 1.74
CA ASN A 6 10.73 -3.06 2.89
C ASN A 6 11.31 -1.77 3.44
N SER A 7 12.05 -1.02 2.63
CA SER A 7 12.52 0.29 3.06
C SER A 7 11.34 1.25 3.13
N SER A 8 11.46 2.27 3.96
CA SER A 8 10.41 3.29 4.07
C SER A 8 10.11 3.92 2.72
N LEU A 9 11.14 4.11 1.91
CA LEU A 9 10.97 4.73 0.60
C LEU A 9 10.16 3.85 -0.34
N GLU A 10 10.48 2.57 -0.39
CA GLU A 10 9.75 1.66 -1.26
C GLU A 10 8.31 1.51 -0.80
N VAL A 11 8.10 1.37 0.52
CA VAL A 11 6.76 1.26 1.06
C VAL A 11 5.98 2.53 0.82
N ALA A 12 6.65 3.71 0.91
CA ALA A 12 5.99 4.98 0.61
C ALA A 12 5.50 5.01 -0.83
N CYS A 13 6.29 4.52 -1.77
CA CYS A 13 5.87 4.46 -3.16
C CYS A 13 4.67 3.54 -3.33
N ARG A 14 4.67 2.38 -2.65
CA ARG A 14 3.53 1.47 -2.69
C ARG A 14 2.28 2.12 -2.11
N MET A 15 2.43 2.78 -0.97
CA MET A 15 1.28 3.43 -0.34
C MET A 15 0.72 4.55 -1.21
N ALA A 16 1.60 5.33 -1.84
CA ALA A 16 1.14 6.38 -2.76
C ALA A 16 0.34 5.77 -3.91
N LYS A 17 0.84 4.68 -4.49
CA LYS A 17 0.14 3.99 -5.58
C LYS A 17 -1.21 3.43 -5.13
N VAL A 18 -1.25 2.85 -3.92
CA VAL A 18 -2.50 2.33 -3.36
C VAL A 18 -3.51 3.45 -3.19
N LEU A 19 -3.08 4.56 -2.59
CA LEU A 19 -4.00 5.67 -2.33
C LEU A 19 -4.52 6.29 -3.62
N VAL A 20 -3.69 6.36 -4.66
CA VAL A 20 -4.13 6.83 -5.96
C VAL A 20 -5.15 5.87 -6.57
N ALA A 21 -4.90 4.57 -6.44
CA ALA A 21 -5.77 3.55 -7.03
C ALA A 21 -7.17 3.58 -6.43
N ILE A 22 -7.30 3.98 -5.17
CA ILE A 22 -8.61 4.01 -4.51
C ILE A 22 -9.20 5.42 -4.45
N TYR A 23 -8.47 6.42 -4.96
CA TYR A 23 -8.95 7.80 -4.93
C TYR A 23 -10.34 7.92 -5.56
N PRO A 24 -11.28 8.66 -4.98
CA PRO A 24 -11.15 9.56 -3.85
C PRO A 24 -11.44 8.92 -2.49
N SER A 25 -11.43 7.61 -2.42
CA SER A 25 -11.64 6.91 -1.15
C SER A 25 -10.43 7.05 -0.24
N SER A 26 -10.61 6.69 1.01
CA SER A 26 -9.54 6.74 2.01
C SER A 26 -9.50 5.42 2.75
N LEU A 27 -8.36 5.14 3.39
CA LEU A 27 -8.20 3.92 4.17
C LEU A 27 -7.56 4.24 5.51
N SER A 28 -7.96 3.50 6.53
CA SER A 28 -7.32 3.60 7.84
C SER A 28 -5.94 2.96 7.80
N LEU A 29 -5.13 3.25 8.81
CA LEU A 29 -3.82 2.63 8.93
C LEU A 29 -3.92 1.10 8.91
N GLU A 30 -4.86 0.54 9.66
CA GLU A 30 -4.98 -0.91 9.75
C GLU A 30 -5.32 -1.53 8.40
N ARG A 31 -6.17 -0.89 7.64
CA ARG A 31 -6.53 -1.39 6.32
C ARG A 31 -5.39 -1.24 5.33
N LEU A 32 -4.62 -0.17 5.45
CA LEU A 32 -3.43 -0.01 4.60
C LEU A 32 -2.40 -1.07 4.90
N ILE A 33 -2.23 -1.43 6.17
CA ILE A 33 -1.31 -2.50 6.56
C ILE A 33 -1.75 -3.83 5.96
N CYS A 34 -3.04 -4.13 6.08
CA CYS A 34 -3.59 -5.36 5.49
C CYS A 34 -3.45 -5.36 3.98
N PHE A 35 -3.74 -4.23 3.36
CA PHE A 35 -3.63 -4.09 1.91
C PHE A 35 -2.20 -4.38 1.46
N ASP A 36 -1.23 -3.77 2.15
CA ASP A 36 0.16 -3.99 1.79
C ASP A 36 0.60 -5.43 2.03
N PHE A 37 0.12 -6.03 3.12
CA PHE A 37 0.44 -7.43 3.39
C PHE A 37 -0.07 -8.34 2.27
N ILE A 38 -1.31 -8.15 1.84
CA ILE A 38 -1.87 -8.93 0.75
C ILE A 38 -1.09 -8.68 -0.53
N LEU A 39 -0.73 -7.41 -0.77
CA LEU A 39 -0.03 -7.02 -1.98
C LEU A 39 1.33 -7.70 -2.11
N VAL A 40 2.12 -7.71 -1.04
CA VAL A 40 3.45 -8.32 -1.11
C VAL A 40 3.41 -9.83 -1.04
N ASN A 41 2.31 -10.41 -0.58
CA ASN A 41 2.13 -11.87 -0.49
C ASN A 41 1.00 -12.34 -1.40
N LEU A 42 0.83 -11.66 -2.52
CA LEU A 42 -0.33 -11.89 -3.39
C LEU A 42 -0.48 -13.34 -3.84
N LYS A 43 0.64 -14.04 -4.03
CA LYS A 43 0.62 -15.41 -4.46
C LYS A 43 -0.11 -16.33 -3.47
N ASP A 44 -0.12 -15.96 -2.19
CA ASP A 44 -0.83 -16.76 -1.17
C ASP A 44 -2.33 -16.62 -1.30
N PHE A 45 -2.80 -15.51 -1.84
CA PHE A 45 -4.21 -15.21 -1.99
C PHE A 45 -4.72 -15.49 -3.40
N LEU A 46 -3.83 -15.36 -4.38
CA LEU A 46 -4.12 -15.63 -5.79
C LEU A 46 -2.95 -16.42 -6.37
N PRO A 47 -2.98 -17.74 -6.28
CA PRO A 47 -1.82 -18.58 -6.64
C PRO A 47 -1.30 -18.38 -8.07
N GLU A 48 -2.13 -17.89 -8.99
CA GLU A 48 -1.69 -17.65 -10.37
C GLU A 48 -0.88 -16.36 -10.51
N GLU A 49 -0.88 -15.53 -9.50
CA GLU A 49 -0.22 -14.23 -9.58
C GLU A 49 1.16 -14.27 -8.97
N ILE A 50 1.94 -13.24 -9.28
CA ILE A 50 3.30 -13.13 -8.79
C ILE A 50 3.33 -12.15 -7.63
N SER A 51 3.82 -12.59 -6.49
CA SER A 51 4.03 -11.70 -5.36
C SER A 51 5.21 -10.77 -5.66
N LEU A 52 5.16 -9.55 -5.11
CA LEU A 52 6.25 -8.60 -5.28
C LEU A 52 7.52 -9.06 -4.59
N HIS A 53 7.38 -9.82 -3.52
CA HIS A 53 8.50 -10.30 -2.73
C HIS A 53 8.41 -11.81 -2.58
N PRO A 54 9.55 -12.49 -2.34
CA PRO A 54 9.50 -13.92 -2.05
C PRO A 54 8.65 -14.20 -0.83
N PRO A 55 8.03 -15.38 -0.76
CA PRO A 55 7.25 -15.76 0.42
C PRO A 55 8.13 -15.72 1.67
N ILE A 56 7.55 -15.27 2.77
CA ILE A 56 8.26 -15.17 4.03
C ILE A 56 7.50 -15.96 5.08
N PRO A 57 8.16 -16.89 5.78
CA PRO A 57 7.52 -17.58 6.90
C PRO A 57 7.29 -16.59 8.04
N ARG A 58 6.47 -16.93 9.00
CA ARG A 58 6.21 -16.11 10.18
C ARG A 58 5.51 -14.80 9.84
N ARG A 59 4.35 -14.94 9.24
CA ARG A 59 3.55 -13.78 8.85
C ARG A 59 3.14 -12.88 10.02
N ASP A 60 2.96 -13.48 11.21
CA ASP A 60 2.58 -12.69 12.39
C ASP A 60 3.64 -11.66 12.73
N ALA A 61 4.92 -12.08 12.73
CA ALA A 61 6.02 -11.17 13.00
C ALA A 61 6.12 -10.12 11.90
N GLN A 62 5.82 -10.51 10.67
CA GLN A 62 5.82 -9.59 9.54
C GLN A 62 4.82 -8.47 9.71
N LEU A 63 3.61 -8.80 10.14
CA LEU A 63 2.58 -7.78 10.32
C LEU A 63 2.98 -6.76 11.38
N ALA A 64 3.61 -7.24 12.47
CA ALA A 64 4.06 -6.34 13.53
C ALA A 64 5.11 -5.35 13.03
N LEU A 65 6.08 -5.85 12.25
CA LEU A 65 7.12 -4.98 11.69
C LEU A 65 6.55 -4.05 10.64
N LYS A 66 5.59 -4.54 9.87
CA LYS A 66 5.00 -3.76 8.79
C LYS A 66 4.27 -2.54 9.31
N ARG A 67 3.67 -2.63 10.48
CA ARG A 67 2.97 -1.49 11.05
C ARG A 67 3.88 -0.27 11.20
N GLU A 68 5.09 -0.49 11.72
CA GLU A 68 6.03 0.62 11.92
C GLU A 68 6.46 1.23 10.59
N ILE A 69 6.78 0.39 9.62
CA ILE A 69 7.30 0.90 8.37
C ILE A 69 6.20 1.57 7.54
N VAL A 70 4.97 1.10 7.63
CA VAL A 70 3.85 1.77 6.97
C VAL A 70 3.61 3.14 7.59
N LEU A 71 3.68 3.23 8.93
CA LEU A 71 3.54 4.53 9.60
C LEU A 71 4.62 5.51 9.15
N GLU A 72 5.88 5.04 9.10
CA GLU A 72 6.99 5.85 8.62
C GLU A 72 6.76 6.33 7.20
N SER A 73 6.30 5.42 6.34
CA SER A 73 6.04 5.72 4.94
C SER A 73 4.96 6.76 4.77
N LEU A 74 3.89 6.63 5.55
CA LEU A 74 2.80 7.60 5.49
C LEU A 74 3.24 8.95 5.99
N ALA A 75 4.10 8.98 7.01
CA ALA A 75 4.65 10.25 7.50
C ALA A 75 5.50 10.93 6.42
N LEU A 76 6.28 10.13 5.68
CA LEU A 76 7.05 10.65 4.55
C LEU A 76 6.13 11.28 3.51
N LEU A 77 5.07 10.56 3.15
CA LEU A 77 4.13 11.06 2.14
C LEU A 77 3.45 12.34 2.62
N GLN A 78 3.08 12.41 3.90
CA GLN A 78 2.48 13.61 4.44
C GLN A 78 3.45 14.79 4.40
N GLY A 79 4.73 14.54 4.68
CA GLY A 79 5.74 15.58 4.65
C GLY A 79 5.91 16.20 3.27
N TYR A 80 5.70 15.41 2.22
CA TYR A 80 5.77 15.90 0.84
C TYR A 80 4.40 16.25 0.28
N GLU A 81 3.38 16.25 1.13
CA GLU A 81 2.01 16.56 0.72
C GLU A 81 1.45 15.57 -0.31
N LEU A 82 1.93 14.36 -0.24
CA LEU A 82 1.48 13.28 -1.14
C LEU A 82 0.43 12.39 -0.50
N ALA A 83 0.06 12.67 0.73
CA ALA A 83 -1.03 11.99 1.40
C ALA A 83 -1.63 12.93 2.43
N SER A 84 -2.91 12.85 2.60
CA SER A 84 -3.63 13.63 3.62
C SER A 84 -4.10 12.67 4.71
N LYS A 85 -3.85 13.04 5.95
CA LYS A 85 -4.33 12.32 7.11
C LYS A 85 -5.57 13.03 7.61
N ILE A 86 -6.69 12.33 7.61
CA ILE A 86 -7.98 12.92 7.94
C ILE A 86 -8.52 12.28 9.21
N TYR A 87 -8.92 13.10 10.15
CA TYR A 87 -9.50 12.60 11.39
C TYR A 87 -11.00 12.38 11.20
N THR A 88 -11.46 11.19 11.54
CA THR A 88 -12.89 10.87 11.50
C THR A 88 -13.31 10.38 12.88
N HIS A 89 -14.61 10.23 13.07
CA HIS A 89 -15.11 9.72 14.36
C HIS A 89 -14.67 8.27 14.61
N ARG A 90 -14.13 7.59 13.60
CA ARG A 90 -13.59 6.24 13.74
C ARG A 90 -12.07 6.21 13.80
N GLY A 91 -11.43 7.39 13.86
CA GLY A 91 -10.00 7.50 13.88
C GLY A 91 -9.47 8.12 12.61
N PHE A 92 -8.17 7.99 12.39
CA PHE A 92 -7.52 8.60 11.23
C PHE A 92 -7.66 7.74 9.99
N VAL A 93 -7.86 8.38 8.86
CA VAL A 93 -7.80 7.73 7.55
C VAL A 93 -6.84 8.51 6.68
N TYR A 94 -6.36 7.88 5.61
CA TYR A 94 -5.39 8.46 4.71
C TYR A 94 -5.97 8.49 3.31
N LYS A 95 -5.66 9.56 2.57
CA LYS A 95 -6.21 9.79 1.25
C LYS A 95 -5.14 10.41 0.36
N ALA A 96 -5.17 10.10 -0.94
CA ALA A 96 -4.28 10.72 -1.89
C ALA A 96 -4.58 12.21 -2.01
N SER A 97 -3.56 13.01 -2.29
CA SER A 97 -3.72 14.42 -2.60
C SER A 97 -3.71 14.61 -4.10
N GLU A 98 -3.94 15.83 -4.54
CA GLU A 98 -3.88 16.14 -5.96
C GLU A 98 -2.49 15.93 -6.54
N LYS A 99 -1.46 16.10 -5.73
CA LYS A 99 -0.08 15.91 -6.16
C LYS A 99 0.31 14.45 -6.29
N THR A 100 -0.42 13.56 -5.64
CA THR A 100 -0.03 12.16 -5.55
C THR A 100 -0.04 11.49 -6.91
N TYR A 101 -1.05 11.75 -7.71
CA TYR A 101 -1.15 11.14 -9.03
C TYR A 101 0.06 11.51 -9.90
N ALA A 102 0.40 12.80 -9.93
CA ALA A 102 1.54 13.25 -10.73
C ALA A 102 2.83 12.59 -10.25
N PHE A 103 3.00 12.47 -8.93
CA PHE A 103 4.17 11.81 -8.38
C PHE A 103 4.25 10.34 -8.80
N THR A 104 3.16 9.61 -8.61
CA THR A 104 3.16 8.18 -8.94
C THR A 104 3.28 7.94 -10.43
N ASN A 105 2.72 8.84 -11.22
CA ASN A 105 2.78 8.71 -12.67
C ASN A 105 4.19 8.92 -13.23
N SER A 106 5.09 9.51 -12.43
CA SER A 106 6.47 9.70 -12.84
C SER A 106 7.34 8.46 -12.57
N LEU A 107 6.81 7.47 -11.87
CA LEU A 107 7.54 6.26 -11.52
C LEU A 107 7.34 5.20 -12.60
N HIS A 108 8.42 4.85 -13.29
CA HIS A 108 8.35 3.90 -14.40
C HIS A 108 9.47 2.89 -14.34
N ASN A 109 9.14 1.62 -14.24
CA ASN A 109 10.03 0.49 -14.49
C ASN A 109 9.21 -0.79 -14.36
N GLU A 110 9.85 -1.93 -14.58
CA GLU A 110 9.13 -3.21 -14.56
C GLU A 110 8.53 -3.49 -13.18
N TYR A 111 9.25 -3.15 -12.13
CA TYR A 111 8.75 -3.37 -10.78
C TYR A 111 7.50 -2.55 -10.53
N VAL A 112 7.50 -1.29 -10.96
CA VAL A 112 6.35 -0.40 -10.78
C VAL A 112 5.15 -0.92 -11.59
N ALA A 113 5.40 -1.39 -12.81
CA ALA A 113 4.32 -1.93 -13.64
C ALA A 113 3.68 -3.15 -12.98
N GLN A 114 4.50 -4.05 -12.42
CA GLN A 114 3.99 -5.21 -11.71
C GLN A 114 3.23 -4.78 -10.45
N MET A 115 3.75 -3.78 -9.76
CA MET A 115 3.10 -3.23 -8.58
C MET A 115 1.71 -2.70 -8.92
N GLU A 116 1.59 -1.93 -10.00
CA GLU A 116 0.31 -1.38 -10.42
C GLU A 116 -0.69 -2.47 -10.77
N HIS A 117 -0.22 -3.49 -11.48
CA HIS A 117 -1.06 -4.63 -11.81
C HIS A 117 -1.58 -5.31 -10.55
N ASN A 118 -0.69 -5.57 -9.60
CA ASN A 118 -1.04 -6.23 -8.34
C ASN A 118 -1.97 -5.38 -7.50
N ILE A 119 -1.74 -4.07 -7.46
CA ILE A 119 -2.61 -3.16 -6.71
C ILE A 119 -4.03 -3.20 -7.27
N ASN A 120 -4.16 -3.19 -8.59
CA ASN A 120 -5.48 -3.24 -9.19
C ASN A 120 -6.22 -4.52 -8.84
N LEU A 121 -5.50 -5.64 -8.78
CA LEU A 121 -6.10 -6.91 -8.36
C LEU A 121 -6.55 -6.86 -6.90
N VAL A 122 -5.72 -6.31 -6.02
CA VAL A 122 -6.07 -6.24 -4.60
C VAL A 122 -7.22 -5.28 -4.38
N VAL A 123 -7.26 -4.16 -5.10
CA VAL A 123 -8.38 -3.23 -5.03
C VAL A 123 -9.68 -3.95 -5.39
N LYS A 124 -9.64 -4.75 -6.43
CA LYS A 124 -10.81 -5.50 -6.85
C LYS A 124 -11.24 -6.50 -5.78
N LEU A 125 -10.29 -7.20 -5.19
CA LEU A 125 -10.59 -8.13 -4.10
C LEU A 125 -11.22 -7.43 -2.92
N TYR A 126 -10.68 -6.29 -2.53
CA TYR A 126 -11.23 -5.51 -1.42
C TYR A 126 -12.64 -5.04 -1.74
N SER A 127 -12.86 -4.63 -2.97
CA SER A 127 -14.16 -4.17 -3.41
C SER A 127 -15.18 -5.30 -3.32
N ASP A 128 -14.80 -6.47 -3.83
CA ASP A 128 -15.67 -7.64 -3.84
C ASP A 128 -16.00 -8.12 -2.43
N CYS A 129 -15.01 -8.07 -1.55
CA CYS A 129 -15.18 -8.52 -0.16
C CYS A 129 -15.68 -7.41 0.76
N ARG A 130 -15.78 -6.19 0.26
CA ARG A 130 -16.20 -5.02 1.03
C ARG A 130 -15.30 -4.75 2.23
N LEU A 131 -14.05 -5.16 2.14
CA LEU A 131 -13.14 -5.00 3.26
C LEU A 131 -12.80 -3.55 3.56
N TYR A 132 -12.79 -2.68 2.55
CA TYR A 132 -12.49 -1.27 2.77
C TYR A 132 -13.73 -0.41 2.93
N LYS A 133 -14.90 -1.00 2.80
CA LYS A 133 -16.15 -0.31 3.07
C LYS A 133 -16.50 -0.55 4.54
N SER A 134 -16.50 0.45 5.31
CA SER A 134 -16.78 0.27 6.74
C SER A 134 -17.90 1.14 7.19
#